data_70cbf70fb81f72dc3f2e5fe70ed3c3a7
#
_entry.id   70cbf70fb81f72dc3f2e5fe70ed3c3a7
#
_cell.length_a   1.000
_cell.length_b   1.000
_cell.length_c   1.000
_cell.angle_alpha   90.00
_cell.angle_beta   90.00
_cell.angle_gamma   90.00
#
_symmetry.space_group_name_H-M   'P 1'
#
loop_
_entity.id
_entity.type
_entity.pdbx_description
1 polymer ?
#
loop_
_entity_poly.entity_id
_entity_poly.type
_entity_poly.pdbx_seq_one_letter_code
_entity_poly.pdbx_strand_id
1 'polypeptide(L)'
;MSKINKEYCMGHFLAFRFIKDENMNFYNGLTHSVFKPRNSNEVTPVYTTDDMDVIFKQKIQDFYIPNKTAILLSGGVDSAVLAAYLPGGTKAYTFHCVADGAIDERGQAKKYCDTYGLNQEIIEMNWADFEQLTPEILKKDGVPFHSIEVQLLKAAKHAKRQGIERFIIGESADLVYGGMDKLIGKDWEFDEFYHRYNFVEPSVALKNPISVKDVYEQYRLPNNKIDFMRFMDEVFAIESSTSYMHAFDIAGMQYLDPYSFTKMALPLDLHRVRNGEPKYMIRELFAKKYPHIPVPNKIPMPRATTQWLKNYNVSRPEFIPNCTKDMTGDQKWLCWCLEQFLNMHEK
;
A
#
# COMPACT_ATOMS: atom_id res chain seq x y z
N MET A 1 0.98 -16.76 23.25
CA MET A 1 2.15 -16.23 23.98
C MET A 1 3.09 -15.64 22.96
N SER A 2 3.56 -14.41 23.18
CA SER A 2 4.55 -13.75 22.32
C SER A 2 5.84 -14.57 22.27
N LYS A 3 6.37 -14.80 21.08
CA LYS A 3 7.64 -15.51 20.83
C LYS A 3 8.64 -14.50 20.27
N ILE A 4 9.88 -14.59 20.69
CA ILE A 4 10.97 -13.78 20.14
C ILE A 4 11.71 -14.63 19.13
N ASN A 5 11.75 -14.12 17.89
CA ASN A 5 12.53 -14.73 16.82
C ASN A 5 12.95 -13.64 15.80
N LYS A 6 14.13 -13.06 16.04
CA LYS A 6 14.70 -11.99 15.22
C LYS A 6 14.87 -12.42 13.76
N GLU A 7 15.40 -13.60 13.52
CA GLU A 7 15.67 -14.12 12.17
C GLU A 7 14.37 -14.31 11.38
N TYR A 8 13.33 -14.85 12.04
CA TYR A 8 12.00 -14.96 11.45
C TYR A 8 11.46 -13.58 11.05
N CYS A 9 11.50 -12.62 11.97
CA CYS A 9 10.99 -11.28 11.73
C CYS A 9 11.75 -10.56 10.60
N MET A 10 13.09 -10.66 10.57
CA MET A 10 13.91 -10.10 9.48
C MET A 10 13.54 -10.70 8.13
N GLY A 11 13.46 -12.04 8.04
CA GLY A 11 13.15 -12.74 6.80
C GLY A 11 11.75 -12.40 6.29
N HIS A 12 10.73 -12.42 7.16
CA HIS A 12 9.36 -12.10 6.78
C HIS A 12 9.19 -10.64 6.36
N PHE A 13 9.82 -9.70 7.07
CA PHE A 13 9.77 -8.30 6.66
C PHE A 13 10.41 -8.07 5.28
N LEU A 14 11.57 -8.64 5.01
CA LEU A 14 12.23 -8.50 3.71
C LEU A 14 11.42 -9.12 2.57
N ALA A 15 10.81 -10.28 2.80
CA ALA A 15 10.02 -10.97 1.79
C ALA A 15 8.65 -10.34 1.54
N PHE A 16 7.97 -9.88 2.60
CA PHE A 16 6.56 -9.48 2.55
C PHE A 16 6.31 -8.01 2.88
N ARG A 17 7.31 -7.25 3.35
CA ARG A 17 7.23 -5.86 3.86
C ARG A 17 6.46 -5.72 5.18
N PHE A 18 6.04 -6.80 5.79
CA PHE A 18 5.39 -6.86 7.10
C PHE A 18 5.63 -8.24 7.76
N ILE A 19 5.25 -8.38 9.02
CA ILE A 19 5.31 -9.64 9.76
C ILE A 19 3.87 -10.07 10.04
N LYS A 20 3.39 -11.12 9.35
CA LYS A 20 1.99 -11.55 9.42
C LYS A 20 1.59 -12.12 10.79
N ASP A 21 2.49 -12.84 11.46
CA ASP A 21 2.22 -13.44 12.77
C ASP A 21 2.49 -12.45 13.90
N GLU A 22 1.44 -11.83 14.43
CA GLU A 22 1.51 -10.87 15.55
C GLU A 22 2.10 -11.47 16.85
N ASN A 23 2.24 -12.79 16.93
CA ASN A 23 2.89 -13.43 18.05
C ASN A 23 4.42 -13.52 17.91
N MET A 24 4.96 -13.28 16.70
CA MET A 24 6.39 -13.30 16.44
C MET A 24 6.97 -11.89 16.53
N ASN A 25 7.89 -11.65 17.45
CA ASN A 25 8.45 -10.33 17.70
C ASN A 25 9.98 -10.33 17.63
N PHE A 26 10.56 -9.18 17.30
CA PHE A 26 12.02 -9.00 17.24
C PHE A 26 12.68 -9.09 18.62
N TYR A 27 12.07 -8.44 19.62
CA TYR A 27 12.63 -8.28 20.96
C TYR A 27 11.55 -8.40 22.03
N ASN A 28 11.99 -8.69 23.26
CA ASN A 28 11.09 -8.73 24.39
C ASN A 28 10.49 -7.34 24.66
N GLY A 29 9.20 -7.30 24.93
CA GLY A 29 8.47 -6.06 25.19
C GLY A 29 8.03 -5.29 23.94
N LEU A 30 8.40 -5.74 22.74
CA LEU A 30 7.81 -5.24 21.49
C LEU A 30 6.60 -6.08 21.09
N THR A 31 5.64 -5.40 20.51
CA THR A 31 4.45 -5.99 19.89
C THR A 31 4.14 -5.21 18.62
N HIS A 32 3.54 -5.86 17.65
CA HIS A 32 3.04 -5.23 16.46
C HIS A 32 1.61 -5.72 16.17
N SER A 33 0.93 -5.03 15.29
CA SER A 33 -0.40 -5.39 14.81
C SER A 33 -0.43 -5.39 13.29
N VAL A 34 -1.34 -6.15 12.72
CA VAL A 34 -1.60 -6.15 11.29
C VAL A 34 -3.05 -5.84 11.00
N PHE A 35 -3.33 -5.28 9.84
CA PHE A 35 -4.68 -5.00 9.40
C PHE A 35 -5.53 -6.27 9.41
N LYS A 36 -6.76 -6.14 9.90
CA LYS A 36 -7.75 -7.23 9.88
C LYS A 36 -8.78 -6.94 8.78
N PRO A 37 -8.80 -7.74 7.72
CA PRO A 37 -9.82 -7.60 6.67
C PRO A 37 -11.23 -7.69 7.26
N ARG A 38 -12.18 -7.03 6.61
CA ARG A 38 -13.60 -7.09 6.98
C ARG A 38 -14.12 -8.50 6.84
N ASN A 39 -15.05 -8.87 7.71
CA ASN A 39 -15.75 -10.13 7.60
C ASN A 39 -16.63 -10.14 6.33
N SER A 40 -16.92 -11.32 5.80
CA SER A 40 -17.70 -11.48 4.56
C SER A 40 -19.13 -10.89 4.62
N ASN A 41 -19.71 -10.76 5.82
CA ASN A 41 -21.02 -10.13 6.06
C ASN A 41 -20.96 -8.59 6.14
N GLU A 42 -19.77 -8.02 6.23
CA GLU A 42 -19.54 -6.56 6.26
C GLU A 42 -19.25 -5.98 4.87
N VAL A 43 -19.06 -6.84 3.88
CA VAL A 43 -18.77 -6.46 2.50
C VAL A 43 -19.96 -6.73 1.59
N THR A 44 -20.27 -5.76 0.73
CA THR A 44 -21.42 -5.82 -0.18
C THR A 44 -20.99 -6.37 -1.54
N PRO A 45 -21.66 -7.39 -2.09
CA PRO A 45 -21.37 -7.86 -3.43
C PRO A 45 -21.78 -6.82 -4.48
N VAL A 46 -20.92 -6.61 -5.46
CA VAL A 46 -21.09 -5.66 -6.58
C VAL A 46 -21.17 -6.43 -7.89
N TYR A 47 -22.28 -6.30 -8.60
CA TYR A 47 -22.50 -6.92 -9.90
C TYR A 47 -22.19 -5.96 -11.05
N THR A 48 -22.47 -4.67 -10.86
CA THR A 48 -22.35 -3.64 -11.89
C THR A 48 -21.64 -2.39 -11.39
N THR A 49 -21.22 -1.53 -12.32
CA THR A 49 -20.69 -0.20 -11.98
C THR A 49 -21.73 0.69 -11.30
N ASP A 50 -23.02 0.47 -11.54
CA ASP A 50 -24.09 1.24 -10.89
C ASP A 50 -24.26 0.83 -9.43
N ASP A 51 -24.11 -0.46 -9.09
CA ASP A 51 -24.07 -0.92 -7.69
C ASP A 51 -22.89 -0.26 -6.96
N MET A 52 -21.72 -0.24 -7.60
CA MET A 52 -20.51 0.41 -7.06
C MET A 52 -20.76 1.90 -6.80
N ASP A 53 -21.36 2.60 -7.76
CA ASP A 53 -21.69 4.03 -7.68
C ASP A 53 -22.57 4.35 -6.47
N VAL A 54 -23.62 3.55 -6.27
CA VAL A 54 -24.57 3.71 -5.14
C VAL A 54 -23.85 3.48 -3.81
N ILE A 55 -23.07 2.39 -3.69
CA ILE A 55 -22.39 2.03 -2.45
C ILE A 55 -21.36 3.11 -2.08
N PHE A 56 -20.51 3.52 -3.03
CA PHE A 56 -19.48 4.52 -2.76
C PHE A 56 -20.08 5.86 -2.36
N LYS A 57 -21.12 6.30 -3.07
CA LYS A 57 -21.84 7.52 -2.72
C LYS A 57 -22.36 7.48 -1.29
N GLN A 58 -23.03 6.39 -0.90
CA GLN A 58 -23.59 6.23 0.44
C GLN A 58 -22.49 6.21 1.52
N LYS A 59 -21.42 5.40 1.33
CA LYS A 59 -20.33 5.29 2.30
C LYS A 59 -19.60 6.62 2.51
N ILE A 60 -19.37 7.37 1.42
CA ILE A 60 -18.74 8.70 1.50
C ILE A 60 -19.66 9.71 2.17
N GLN A 61 -20.95 9.72 1.86
CA GLN A 61 -21.92 10.61 2.50
C GLN A 61 -22.02 10.37 4.00
N ASP A 62 -22.05 9.12 4.43
CA ASP A 62 -22.13 8.74 5.85
C ASP A 62 -20.85 9.13 6.64
N PHE A 63 -19.71 9.13 5.97
CA PHE A 63 -18.43 9.42 6.58
C PHE A 63 -18.06 10.92 6.54
N TYR A 64 -18.56 11.64 5.54
CA TYR A 64 -18.16 13.03 5.26
C TYR A 64 -18.65 14.01 6.32
N ILE A 65 -17.71 14.80 6.85
CA ILE A 65 -18.01 15.97 7.69
C ILE A 65 -17.37 17.20 7.03
N PRO A 66 -18.15 18.28 6.76
CA PRO A 66 -17.63 19.51 6.17
C PRO A 66 -16.44 20.06 6.98
N ASN A 67 -15.39 20.48 6.27
CA ASN A 67 -14.15 21.04 6.83
C ASN A 67 -13.35 20.10 7.74
N LYS A 68 -13.79 18.85 7.94
CA LYS A 68 -13.12 17.81 8.73
C LYS A 68 -12.65 16.63 7.87
N THR A 69 -13.19 16.50 6.67
CA THR A 69 -12.87 15.40 5.74
C THR A 69 -12.07 15.90 4.57
N ALA A 70 -11.05 15.16 4.18
CA ALA A 70 -10.26 15.37 2.97
C ALA A 70 -10.05 14.05 2.23
N ILE A 71 -9.50 14.11 1.02
CA ILE A 71 -9.13 12.94 0.24
C ILE A 71 -7.61 12.90 -0.02
N LEU A 72 -7.00 11.72 0.02
CA LEU A 72 -5.72 11.49 -0.62
C LEU A 72 -5.96 11.22 -2.10
N LEU A 73 -5.58 12.17 -2.95
CA LEU A 73 -5.89 12.16 -4.37
C LEU A 73 -4.62 12.01 -5.20
N SER A 74 -4.50 10.87 -5.88
CA SER A 74 -3.44 10.59 -6.84
C SER A 74 -3.87 10.93 -8.27
N GLY A 75 -2.95 10.74 -9.24
CA GLY A 75 -3.30 10.78 -10.66
C GLY A 75 -4.04 9.54 -11.17
N GLY A 76 -4.26 8.52 -10.32
CA GLY A 76 -4.89 7.24 -10.65
C GLY A 76 -6.42 7.28 -10.64
N VAL A 77 -7.03 6.26 -11.27
CA VAL A 77 -8.49 6.13 -11.38
C VAL A 77 -9.19 5.89 -10.03
N ASP A 78 -8.53 5.21 -9.10
CA ASP A 78 -9.14 4.76 -7.84
C ASP A 78 -9.55 5.93 -6.96
N SER A 79 -8.61 6.81 -6.65
CA SER A 79 -8.88 8.02 -5.87
C SER A 79 -9.72 9.03 -6.65
N ALA A 80 -9.58 9.09 -7.99
CA ALA A 80 -10.38 9.96 -8.84
C ALA A 80 -11.87 9.62 -8.79
N VAL A 81 -12.24 8.33 -8.87
CA VAL A 81 -13.64 7.89 -8.72
C VAL A 81 -14.22 8.37 -7.39
N LEU A 82 -13.46 8.24 -6.29
CA LEU A 82 -13.92 8.67 -4.97
C LEU A 82 -14.05 10.19 -4.87
N ALA A 83 -13.17 10.95 -5.52
CA ALA A 83 -13.20 12.41 -5.56
C ALA A 83 -14.51 12.95 -6.15
N ALA A 84 -15.13 12.21 -7.09
CA ALA A 84 -16.38 12.59 -7.74
C ALA A 84 -17.61 12.66 -6.81
N TYR A 85 -17.52 12.10 -5.61
CA TYR A 85 -18.60 12.15 -4.61
C TYR A 85 -18.45 13.25 -3.57
N LEU A 86 -17.36 14.03 -3.64
CA LEU A 86 -17.07 15.04 -2.65
C LEU A 86 -17.63 16.40 -3.03
N PRO A 87 -18.16 17.16 -2.06
CA PRO A 87 -18.57 18.54 -2.29
C PRO A 87 -17.41 19.43 -2.73
N GLY A 88 -17.70 20.41 -3.59
CA GLY A 88 -16.75 21.45 -3.95
C GLY A 88 -16.15 22.13 -2.71
N GLY A 89 -14.89 22.54 -2.79
CA GLY A 89 -14.13 23.09 -1.67
C GLY A 89 -13.48 22.06 -0.74
N THR A 90 -13.79 20.76 -0.88
CA THR A 90 -13.12 19.70 -0.11
C THR A 90 -11.62 19.67 -0.42
N LYS A 91 -10.77 19.55 0.60
CA LYS A 91 -9.32 19.44 0.43
C LYS A 91 -8.94 18.10 -0.19
N ALA A 92 -8.03 18.14 -1.16
CA ALA A 92 -7.46 16.98 -1.84
C ALA A 92 -5.94 17.06 -1.78
N TYR A 93 -5.32 16.13 -1.05
CA TYR A 93 -3.86 16.10 -0.88
C TYR A 93 -3.24 15.18 -1.92
N THR A 94 -2.26 15.71 -2.67
CA THR A 94 -1.51 14.98 -3.70
C THR A 94 -0.03 14.95 -3.33
N PHE A 95 0.59 13.77 -3.35
CA PHE A 95 2.02 13.64 -3.06
C PHE A 95 2.89 14.11 -4.23
N HIS A 96 4.03 14.70 -3.89
CA HIS A 96 5.09 15.03 -4.82
C HIS A 96 6.46 14.71 -4.20
N CYS A 97 7.17 13.73 -4.75
CA CYS A 97 8.54 13.43 -4.32
C CYS A 97 9.52 14.39 -4.98
N VAL A 98 10.29 15.12 -4.17
CA VAL A 98 11.30 16.07 -4.63
C VAL A 98 12.60 15.30 -4.93
N ALA A 99 12.72 14.81 -6.17
CA ALA A 99 13.90 14.15 -6.69
C ALA A 99 13.88 14.17 -8.22
N ASP A 100 15.07 14.23 -8.83
CA ASP A 100 15.20 14.23 -10.28
C ASP A 100 14.63 12.95 -10.91
N GLY A 101 13.75 13.11 -11.90
CA GLY A 101 13.12 11.99 -12.57
C GLY A 101 12.06 11.25 -11.72
N ALA A 102 11.65 11.81 -10.58
CA ALA A 102 10.52 11.26 -9.81
C ALA A 102 9.21 11.39 -10.61
N ILE A 103 8.31 10.43 -10.40
CA ILE A 103 6.97 10.46 -10.99
C ILE A 103 6.21 11.67 -10.45
N ASP A 104 5.61 12.46 -11.35
CA ASP A 104 4.79 13.63 -11.01
C ASP A 104 3.35 13.41 -11.48
N GLU A 105 2.44 13.28 -10.53
CA GLU A 105 1.00 13.09 -10.80
C GLU A 105 0.16 14.33 -10.47
N ARG A 106 0.79 15.44 -10.05
CA ARG A 106 0.10 16.67 -9.63
C ARG A 106 -0.82 17.22 -10.72
N GLY A 107 -0.33 17.26 -11.97
CA GLY A 107 -1.11 17.77 -13.10
C GLY A 107 -2.33 16.91 -13.44
N GLN A 108 -2.24 15.59 -13.27
CA GLN A 108 -3.36 14.70 -13.49
C GLN A 108 -4.40 14.80 -12.36
N ALA A 109 -3.96 14.81 -11.10
CA ALA A 109 -4.82 15.02 -9.93
C ALA A 109 -5.53 16.39 -10.00
N LYS A 110 -4.85 17.44 -10.52
CA LYS A 110 -5.45 18.78 -10.72
C LYS A 110 -6.66 18.75 -11.62
N LYS A 111 -6.65 17.97 -12.71
CA LYS A 111 -7.81 17.84 -13.61
C LYS A 111 -9.04 17.29 -12.89
N TYR A 112 -8.84 16.36 -11.96
CA TYR A 112 -9.93 15.82 -11.14
C TYR A 112 -10.47 16.86 -10.16
N CYS A 113 -9.56 17.59 -9.51
CA CYS A 113 -9.94 18.71 -8.64
C CYS A 113 -10.75 19.76 -9.39
N ASP A 114 -10.31 20.16 -10.58
CA ASP A 114 -11.00 21.19 -11.39
C ASP A 114 -12.39 20.72 -11.82
N THR A 115 -12.56 19.41 -12.10
CA THR A 115 -13.86 18.86 -12.50
C THR A 115 -14.92 18.98 -11.40
N TYR A 116 -14.52 18.77 -10.14
CA TYR A 116 -15.46 18.77 -9.01
C TYR A 116 -15.26 19.94 -8.03
N GLY A 117 -14.42 20.92 -8.38
CA GLY A 117 -14.19 22.10 -7.56
C GLY A 117 -13.47 21.79 -6.24
N LEU A 118 -12.61 20.76 -6.19
CA LEU A 118 -11.85 20.42 -5.01
C LEU A 118 -10.61 21.31 -4.85
N ASN A 119 -10.18 21.51 -3.63
CA ASN A 119 -8.99 22.30 -3.29
C ASN A 119 -7.75 21.41 -3.21
N GLN A 120 -6.97 21.35 -4.31
CA GLN A 120 -5.73 20.59 -4.32
C GLN A 120 -4.67 21.25 -3.45
N GLU A 121 -4.03 20.46 -2.61
CA GLU A 121 -2.85 20.82 -1.83
C GLU A 121 -1.75 19.80 -2.03
N ILE A 122 -0.52 20.25 -2.27
CA ILE A 122 0.60 19.37 -2.56
C ILE A 122 1.36 19.06 -1.28
N ILE A 123 1.58 17.77 -1.02
CA ILE A 123 2.45 17.27 0.05
C ILE A 123 3.80 16.91 -0.57
N GLU A 124 4.74 17.82 -0.45
CA GLU A 124 6.12 17.57 -0.89
C GLU A 124 6.80 16.57 0.04
N MET A 125 7.52 15.62 -0.55
CA MET A 125 8.28 14.57 0.13
C MET A 125 9.73 14.64 -0.29
N ASN A 126 10.64 14.68 0.68
CA ASN A 126 12.08 14.60 0.45
C ASN A 126 12.71 13.56 1.39
N TRP A 127 14.01 13.27 1.20
CA TRP A 127 14.68 12.27 2.03
C TRP A 127 14.73 12.63 3.52
N ALA A 128 14.88 13.92 3.85
CA ALA A 128 14.88 14.36 5.25
C ALA A 128 13.57 14.06 5.97
N ASP A 129 12.43 14.05 5.28
CA ASP A 129 11.15 13.62 5.87
C ASP A 129 11.19 12.14 6.27
N PHE A 130 11.82 11.30 5.44
CA PHE A 130 11.99 9.88 5.74
C PHE A 130 12.89 9.67 6.95
N GLU A 131 14.03 10.36 7.02
CA GLU A 131 14.93 10.28 8.18
C GLU A 131 14.27 10.78 9.46
N GLN A 132 13.48 11.86 9.38
CA GLN A 132 12.83 12.47 10.53
C GLN A 132 11.67 11.63 11.08
N LEU A 133 10.84 11.04 10.21
CA LEU A 133 9.63 10.36 10.64
C LEU A 133 9.85 8.86 10.94
N THR A 134 10.84 8.23 10.33
CA THR A 134 11.15 6.81 10.54
C THR A 134 11.32 6.42 12.01
N PRO A 135 12.07 7.14 12.87
CA PRO A 135 12.21 6.76 14.27
C PRO A 135 10.88 6.75 15.04
N GLU A 136 9.96 7.65 14.72
CA GLU A 136 8.64 7.69 15.34
C GLU A 136 7.81 6.47 14.95
N ILE A 137 7.78 6.14 13.65
CA ILE A 137 7.04 4.98 13.12
C ILE A 137 7.61 3.69 13.73
N LEU A 138 8.92 3.46 13.63
CA LEU A 138 9.58 2.27 14.19
C LEU A 138 9.26 2.06 15.68
N LYS A 139 9.24 3.15 16.45
CA LYS A 139 8.92 3.09 17.87
C LYS A 139 7.45 2.75 18.14
N LYS A 140 6.54 3.22 17.28
CA LYS A 140 5.10 3.03 17.46
C LYS A 140 4.65 1.65 16.98
N ASP A 141 5.17 1.22 15.84
CA ASP A 141 4.78 -0.04 15.22
C ASP A 141 5.49 -1.25 15.84
N GLY A 142 6.67 -1.03 16.46
CA GLY A 142 7.47 -2.10 17.06
C GLY A 142 8.14 -3.04 16.03
N VAL A 143 8.07 -2.69 14.75
CA VAL A 143 8.62 -3.45 13.60
C VAL A 143 9.08 -2.47 12.51
N PRO A 144 9.96 -2.91 11.59
CA PRO A 144 10.23 -2.15 10.37
C PRO A 144 8.99 -2.17 9.44
N PHE A 145 8.89 -1.18 8.55
CA PHE A 145 7.65 -0.87 7.81
C PHE A 145 7.89 -0.50 6.33
N HIS A 146 6.80 -0.42 5.56
CA HIS A 146 6.82 -0.03 4.16
C HIS A 146 6.98 1.49 3.98
N SER A 147 7.73 1.92 2.95
CA SER A 147 8.05 3.35 2.70
C SER A 147 6.83 4.27 2.55
N ILE A 148 5.67 3.76 2.18
CA ILE A 148 4.45 4.58 2.04
C ILE A 148 3.99 5.17 3.38
N GLU A 149 4.30 4.53 4.50
CA GLU A 149 3.88 5.01 5.83
C GLU A 149 4.42 6.39 6.15
N VAL A 150 5.67 6.69 5.74
CA VAL A 150 6.25 8.01 5.92
C VAL A 150 5.41 9.09 5.22
N GLN A 151 5.01 8.82 3.97
CA GLN A 151 4.21 9.76 3.18
C GLN A 151 2.82 9.95 3.80
N LEU A 152 2.17 8.85 4.18
CA LEU A 152 0.85 8.85 4.81
C LEU A 152 0.87 9.59 6.15
N LEU A 153 1.87 9.31 6.99
CA LEU A 153 2.02 10.00 8.28
C LEU A 153 2.27 11.49 8.11
N LYS A 154 3.14 11.89 7.15
CA LYS A 154 3.37 13.31 6.85
C LYS A 154 2.07 14.01 6.43
N ALA A 155 1.33 13.41 5.49
CA ALA A 155 0.06 13.96 5.03
C ALA A 155 -0.96 14.08 6.16
N ALA A 156 -1.09 13.03 6.99
CA ALA A 156 -2.02 13.02 8.11
C ALA A 156 -1.67 14.09 9.16
N LYS A 157 -0.40 14.22 9.53
CA LYS A 157 0.06 15.28 10.44
C LYS A 157 -0.15 16.68 9.86
N HIS A 158 0.09 16.85 8.56
CA HIS A 158 -0.14 18.13 7.88
C HIS A 158 -1.63 18.48 7.85
N ALA A 159 -2.48 17.57 7.42
CA ALA A 159 -3.93 17.74 7.37
C ALA A 159 -4.53 18.05 8.76
N LYS A 160 -4.05 17.35 9.79
CA LYS A 160 -4.51 17.56 11.17
C LYS A 160 -4.22 18.96 11.68
N ARG A 161 -3.06 19.55 11.35
CA ARG A 161 -2.75 20.96 11.68
C ARG A 161 -3.71 21.95 11.02
N GLN A 162 -4.38 21.54 9.95
CA GLN A 162 -5.40 22.33 9.24
C GLN A 162 -6.83 22.02 9.68
N GLY A 163 -7.01 21.22 10.75
CA GLY A 163 -8.31 20.86 11.29
C GLY A 163 -8.99 19.67 10.60
N ILE A 164 -8.31 18.96 9.69
CA ILE A 164 -8.82 17.74 9.08
C ILE A 164 -8.67 16.58 10.07
N GLU A 165 -9.70 15.78 10.21
CA GLU A 165 -9.77 14.65 11.12
C GLU A 165 -9.98 13.31 10.41
N ARG A 166 -10.37 13.35 9.11
CA ARG A 166 -10.79 12.19 8.35
C ARG A 166 -10.22 12.20 6.93
N PHE A 167 -9.71 11.04 6.50
CA PHE A 167 -9.30 10.82 5.12
C PHE A 167 -10.20 9.85 4.38
N ILE A 168 -10.46 10.14 3.11
CA ILE A 168 -10.96 9.18 2.13
C ILE A 168 -9.77 8.71 1.31
N ILE A 169 -9.65 7.39 1.13
CA ILE A 169 -8.56 6.74 0.41
C ILE A 169 -9.11 5.67 -0.54
N GLY A 170 -8.33 5.26 -1.52
CA GLY A 170 -8.68 4.23 -2.50
C GLY A 170 -7.70 3.05 -2.51
N GLU A 171 -7.30 2.57 -1.34
CA GLU A 171 -6.25 1.56 -1.19
C GLU A 171 -6.66 0.18 -1.70
N SER A 172 -7.82 -0.33 -1.29
CA SER A 172 -8.26 -1.70 -1.62
C SER A 172 -8.72 -1.90 -3.08
N ALA A 173 -8.73 -0.83 -3.89
CA ALA A 173 -9.19 -0.88 -5.27
C ALA A 173 -8.43 -1.89 -6.15
N ASP A 174 -7.11 -1.91 -6.03
CA ASP A 174 -6.24 -2.82 -6.78
C ASP A 174 -6.52 -4.29 -6.44
N LEU A 175 -6.77 -4.56 -5.17
CA LEU A 175 -7.04 -5.90 -4.68
C LEU A 175 -8.42 -6.40 -5.13
N VAL A 176 -9.46 -5.62 -4.83
CA VAL A 176 -10.86 -6.05 -5.03
C VAL A 176 -11.21 -6.14 -6.51
N TYR A 177 -10.66 -5.26 -7.36
CA TYR A 177 -11.07 -5.10 -8.76
C TYR A 177 -9.99 -5.45 -9.79
N GLY A 178 -8.96 -6.20 -9.40
CA GLY A 178 -7.99 -6.76 -10.34
C GLY A 178 -6.97 -5.75 -10.87
N GLY A 179 -6.53 -4.82 -10.04
CA GLY A 179 -5.49 -3.86 -10.40
C GLY A 179 -4.07 -4.37 -10.30
N MET A 180 -3.86 -5.56 -9.74
CA MET A 180 -2.54 -6.21 -9.64
C MET A 180 -2.20 -7.01 -10.89
N ASP A 181 -2.46 -6.43 -12.07
CA ASP A 181 -2.39 -7.03 -13.40
C ASP A 181 -1.10 -7.85 -13.68
N LYS A 182 0.04 -7.40 -13.16
CA LYS A 182 1.32 -8.12 -13.29
C LYS A 182 1.40 -9.41 -12.47
N LEU A 183 0.66 -9.49 -11.34
CA LEU A 183 0.60 -10.68 -10.49
C LEU A 183 -0.52 -11.62 -10.88
N ILE A 184 -1.59 -11.11 -11.48
CA ILE A 184 -2.72 -11.91 -11.98
C ILE A 184 -2.67 -12.14 -13.49
N GLY A 185 -1.60 -11.72 -14.14
CA GLY A 185 -1.40 -11.78 -15.60
C GLY A 185 -1.32 -13.17 -16.20
N LYS A 186 -1.08 -14.19 -15.40
CA LYS A 186 -1.05 -15.60 -15.82
C LYS A 186 -1.32 -16.54 -14.65
N ASP A 187 -1.52 -17.82 -14.94
CA ASP A 187 -1.47 -18.87 -13.93
C ASP A 187 0.01 -19.20 -13.64
N TRP A 188 0.38 -19.12 -12.38
CA TRP A 188 1.77 -19.23 -11.96
C TRP A 188 2.15 -20.65 -11.56
N GLU A 189 3.34 -21.11 -12.00
CA GLU A 189 4.03 -22.21 -11.34
C GLU A 189 4.46 -21.75 -9.92
N PHE A 190 4.46 -22.68 -8.97
CA PHE A 190 4.70 -22.36 -7.56
C PHE A 190 6.03 -21.65 -7.32
N ASP A 191 7.14 -22.23 -7.81
CA ASP A 191 8.47 -21.65 -7.59
C ASP A 191 8.64 -20.33 -8.36
N GLU A 192 8.02 -20.19 -9.53
CA GLU A 192 8.03 -18.94 -10.28
C GLU A 192 7.33 -17.81 -9.53
N PHE A 193 6.16 -18.09 -8.94
CA PHE A 193 5.43 -17.10 -8.14
C PHE A 193 6.20 -16.73 -6.86
N TYR A 194 6.77 -17.72 -6.19
CA TYR A 194 7.62 -17.50 -5.01
C TYR A 194 8.75 -16.50 -5.30
N HIS A 195 9.51 -16.69 -6.37
CA HIS A 195 10.58 -15.77 -6.76
C HIS A 195 10.05 -14.41 -7.26
N ARG A 196 8.87 -14.39 -7.87
CA ARG A 196 8.28 -13.17 -8.41
C ARG A 196 7.71 -12.26 -7.31
N TYR A 197 7.14 -12.85 -6.27
CA TYR A 197 6.44 -12.11 -5.23
C TYR A 197 7.36 -11.60 -4.14
N ASN A 198 8.37 -12.35 -3.72
CA ASN A 198 9.31 -11.89 -2.70
C ASN A 198 9.91 -10.53 -3.06
N PHE A 199 9.73 -9.53 -2.20
CA PHE A 199 10.31 -8.21 -2.42
C PHE A 199 11.83 -8.25 -2.32
N VAL A 200 12.35 -8.85 -1.24
CA VAL A 200 13.77 -9.21 -1.09
C VAL A 200 13.81 -10.65 -0.58
N GLU A 201 14.41 -11.54 -1.37
CA GLU A 201 14.65 -12.91 -0.93
C GLU A 201 15.62 -12.88 0.28
N PRO A 202 15.23 -13.42 1.45
CA PRO A 202 16.06 -13.34 2.65
C PRO A 202 17.47 -13.90 2.46
N SER A 203 17.62 -14.94 1.65
CA SER A 203 18.93 -15.61 1.40
C SER A 203 19.91 -14.77 0.59
N VAL A 204 19.45 -13.74 -0.14
CA VAL A 204 20.35 -12.83 -0.85
C VAL A 204 20.75 -11.62 -0.01
N ALA A 205 20.05 -11.36 1.08
CA ALA A 205 20.28 -10.18 1.93
C ALA A 205 20.89 -10.55 3.30
N LEU A 206 20.51 -11.66 3.91
CA LEU A 206 20.88 -12.03 5.29
C LEU A 206 21.90 -13.16 5.31
N LYS A 207 22.85 -13.08 6.26
CA LYS A 207 23.83 -14.17 6.50
C LYS A 207 23.21 -15.42 7.10
N ASN A 208 22.18 -15.27 7.95
CA ASN A 208 21.46 -16.35 8.58
C ASN A 208 19.96 -16.27 8.18
N PRO A 209 19.62 -16.55 6.93
CA PRO A 209 18.26 -16.43 6.45
C PRO A 209 17.39 -17.59 6.95
N ILE A 210 16.14 -17.29 7.30
CA ILE A 210 15.11 -18.31 7.45
C ILE A 210 14.31 -18.36 6.14
N SER A 211 13.98 -19.58 5.70
CA SER A 211 13.09 -19.75 4.55
C SER A 211 11.69 -19.23 4.88
N VAL A 212 11.12 -18.49 3.95
CA VAL A 212 9.72 -18.02 4.02
C VAL A 212 8.79 -18.84 3.10
N LYS A 213 9.31 -19.94 2.54
CA LYS A 213 8.60 -20.75 1.55
C LYS A 213 7.37 -21.45 2.13
N ASP A 214 7.36 -21.74 3.42
CA ASP A 214 6.23 -22.31 4.15
C ASP A 214 4.97 -21.43 4.11
N VAL A 215 5.13 -20.11 4.04
CA VAL A 215 4.01 -19.18 3.84
C VAL A 215 3.30 -19.44 2.51
N TYR A 216 4.04 -19.81 1.49
CA TYR A 216 3.50 -20.10 0.16
C TYR A 216 2.92 -21.51 0.03
N GLU A 217 3.46 -22.48 0.79
CA GLU A 217 3.05 -23.90 0.70
C GLU A 217 1.56 -24.11 0.98
N GLN A 218 0.94 -23.30 1.83
CA GLN A 218 -0.50 -23.38 2.10
C GLN A 218 -1.38 -22.96 0.90
N TYR A 219 -0.79 -22.39 -0.13
CA TYR A 219 -1.43 -21.99 -1.40
C TYR A 219 -1.02 -22.88 -2.58
N ARG A 220 -0.18 -23.90 -2.35
CA ARG A 220 0.25 -24.82 -3.41
C ARG A 220 -0.92 -25.69 -3.85
N LEU A 221 -1.13 -25.77 -5.16
CA LEU A 221 -2.11 -26.64 -5.80
C LEU A 221 -1.48 -27.99 -6.19
N PRO A 222 -2.28 -29.08 -6.35
CA PRO A 222 -1.77 -30.42 -6.67
C PRO A 222 -0.93 -30.51 -7.97
N ASN A 223 -1.16 -29.61 -8.93
CA ASN A 223 -0.44 -29.54 -10.22
C ASN A 223 0.84 -28.68 -10.17
N ASN A 224 1.41 -28.47 -9.00
CA ASN A 224 2.57 -27.61 -8.73
C ASN A 224 2.36 -26.14 -9.09
N LYS A 225 1.13 -25.69 -9.27
CA LYS A 225 0.76 -24.28 -9.36
C LYS A 225 0.47 -23.70 -7.98
N ILE A 226 0.24 -22.39 -7.95
CA ILE A 226 -0.17 -21.70 -6.73
C ILE A 226 -1.54 -21.08 -6.93
N ASP A 227 -2.36 -21.14 -5.87
CA ASP A 227 -3.59 -20.33 -5.76
C ASP A 227 -3.21 -18.87 -5.46
N PHE A 228 -2.75 -18.18 -6.50
CA PHE A 228 -2.24 -16.81 -6.36
C PHE A 228 -3.35 -15.81 -6.00
N MET A 229 -4.59 -16.06 -6.39
CA MET A 229 -5.71 -15.18 -6.00
C MET A 229 -5.93 -15.23 -4.50
N ARG A 230 -6.02 -16.43 -3.93
CA ARG A 230 -6.13 -16.61 -2.49
C ARG A 230 -4.91 -16.06 -1.73
N PHE A 231 -3.71 -16.24 -2.28
CA PHE A 231 -2.50 -15.64 -1.71
C PHE A 231 -2.57 -14.11 -1.69
N MET A 232 -3.05 -13.48 -2.78
CA MET A 232 -3.23 -12.04 -2.85
C MET A 232 -4.23 -11.53 -1.80
N ASP A 233 -5.33 -12.24 -1.61
CA ASP A 233 -6.35 -11.88 -0.62
C ASP A 233 -5.86 -12.03 0.84
N GLU A 234 -5.08 -13.06 1.13
CA GLU A 234 -4.70 -13.40 2.52
C GLU A 234 -3.32 -12.88 2.94
N VAL A 235 -2.47 -12.46 2.00
CA VAL A 235 -1.11 -11.95 2.29
C VAL A 235 -0.96 -10.51 1.79
N PHE A 236 -1.15 -10.26 0.50
CA PHE A 236 -0.93 -8.94 -0.07
C PHE A 236 -1.92 -7.89 0.48
N ALA A 237 -3.19 -8.25 0.62
CA ALA A 237 -4.23 -7.37 1.16
C ALA A 237 -3.90 -6.81 2.53
N ILE A 238 -3.28 -7.63 3.37
CA ILE A 238 -2.91 -7.26 4.74
C ILE A 238 -1.72 -6.30 4.73
N GLU A 239 -0.73 -6.56 3.89
CA GLU A 239 0.51 -5.80 3.84
C GLU A 239 0.28 -4.32 3.60
N SER A 240 -0.39 -3.98 2.51
CA SER A 240 -0.60 -2.60 2.11
C SER A 240 -1.53 -1.87 3.09
N SER A 241 -2.65 -2.49 3.45
CA SER A 241 -3.62 -1.92 4.40
C SER A 241 -3.04 -1.72 5.80
N THR A 242 -2.08 -2.56 6.24
CA THR A 242 -1.36 -2.39 7.52
C THR A 242 -0.62 -1.05 7.54
N SER A 243 0.06 -0.69 6.46
CA SER A 243 0.79 0.58 6.35
C SER A 243 -0.11 1.81 6.47
N TYR A 244 -1.30 1.77 5.87
CA TYR A 244 -2.29 2.84 6.02
C TYR A 244 -2.82 2.92 7.45
N MET A 245 -3.19 1.78 8.03
CA MET A 245 -3.68 1.70 9.41
C MET A 245 -2.67 2.31 10.38
N HIS A 246 -1.41 1.87 10.35
CA HIS A 246 -0.37 2.35 11.25
C HIS A 246 -0.13 3.86 11.11
N ALA A 247 0.06 4.36 9.89
CA ALA A 247 0.30 5.78 9.67
C ALA A 247 -0.84 6.67 10.20
N PHE A 248 -2.09 6.24 10.01
CA PHE A 248 -3.24 7.01 10.48
C PHE A 248 -3.47 6.86 11.99
N ASP A 249 -3.23 5.70 12.57
CA ASP A 249 -3.28 5.48 14.02
C ASP A 249 -2.23 6.34 14.76
N ILE A 250 -0.99 6.42 14.26
CA ILE A 250 0.05 7.29 14.81
C ILE A 250 -0.38 8.75 14.78
N ALA A 251 -1.01 9.20 13.69
CA ALA A 251 -1.51 10.56 13.56
C ALA A 251 -2.82 10.82 14.34
N GLY A 252 -3.53 9.78 14.79
CA GLY A 252 -4.90 9.88 15.31
C GLY A 252 -5.88 10.38 14.26
N MET A 253 -5.77 9.88 13.02
CA MET A 253 -6.58 10.22 11.86
C MET A 253 -7.56 9.10 11.56
N GLN A 254 -8.84 9.41 11.42
CA GLN A 254 -9.82 8.45 10.91
C GLN A 254 -9.69 8.33 9.38
N TYR A 255 -10.02 7.15 8.83
CA TYR A 255 -10.05 6.99 7.39
C TYR A 255 -11.19 6.09 6.91
N LEU A 256 -11.59 6.31 5.67
CA LEU A 256 -12.55 5.49 4.93
C LEU A 256 -11.90 5.04 3.63
N ASP A 257 -11.85 3.74 3.41
CA ASP A 257 -11.62 3.14 2.11
C ASP A 257 -12.92 2.49 1.61
N PRO A 258 -13.68 3.14 0.70
CA PRO A 258 -14.96 2.63 0.22
C PRO A 258 -14.83 1.28 -0.48
N TYR A 259 -13.70 1.00 -1.14
CA TYR A 259 -13.46 -0.27 -1.82
C TYR A 259 -13.43 -1.45 -0.86
N SER A 260 -12.93 -1.26 0.37
CA SER A 260 -12.88 -2.32 1.39
C SER A 260 -14.25 -2.78 1.89
N PHE A 261 -15.33 -2.07 1.56
CA PHE A 261 -16.71 -2.45 1.86
C PHE A 261 -17.38 -3.24 0.76
N THR A 262 -16.66 -3.54 -0.30
CA THR A 262 -17.20 -4.19 -1.50
C THR A 262 -16.41 -5.45 -1.85
N LYS A 263 -17.06 -6.35 -2.56
CA LYS A 263 -16.42 -7.48 -3.24
C LYS A 263 -17.11 -7.69 -4.60
N MET A 264 -16.39 -8.21 -5.56
CA MET A 264 -17.01 -8.62 -6.81
C MET A 264 -18.00 -9.77 -6.54
N ALA A 265 -19.23 -9.64 -7.03
CA ALA A 265 -20.27 -10.67 -6.89
C ALA A 265 -19.98 -11.89 -7.77
N LEU A 266 -19.31 -11.69 -8.89
CA LEU A 266 -18.82 -12.73 -9.80
C LEU A 266 -17.30 -12.79 -9.71
N PRO A 267 -16.69 -13.94 -9.99
CA PRO A 267 -15.23 -14.05 -10.09
C PRO A 267 -14.65 -12.98 -11.03
N LEU A 268 -13.48 -12.46 -10.69
CA LEU A 268 -12.76 -11.52 -11.55
C LEU A 268 -12.55 -12.13 -12.94
N ASP A 269 -12.93 -11.40 -13.99
CA ASP A 269 -12.69 -11.82 -15.38
C ASP A 269 -11.19 -11.66 -15.70
N LEU A 270 -10.44 -12.72 -15.43
CA LEU A 270 -9.01 -12.77 -15.70
C LEU A 270 -8.69 -12.63 -17.18
N HIS A 271 -9.61 -13.02 -18.08
CA HIS A 271 -9.41 -12.85 -19.52
C HIS A 271 -9.39 -11.36 -19.89
N ARG A 272 -10.33 -10.56 -19.40
CA ARG A 272 -10.33 -9.11 -19.60
C ARG A 272 -9.06 -8.47 -19.04
N VAL A 273 -8.70 -8.81 -17.79
CA VAL A 273 -7.50 -8.25 -17.13
C VAL A 273 -6.22 -8.57 -17.92
N ARG A 274 -6.07 -9.83 -18.35
CA ARG A 274 -4.91 -10.31 -19.13
C ARG A 274 -4.82 -9.72 -20.54
N ASN A 275 -5.95 -9.27 -21.08
CA ASN A 275 -6.02 -8.56 -22.37
C ASN A 275 -5.96 -7.03 -22.24
N GLY A 276 -5.50 -6.50 -21.12
CA GLY A 276 -5.19 -5.08 -20.94
C GLY A 276 -6.31 -4.23 -20.34
N GLU A 277 -7.34 -4.87 -19.76
CA GLU A 277 -8.44 -4.18 -19.06
C GLU A 277 -8.40 -4.40 -17.52
N PRO A 278 -7.30 -4.09 -16.82
CA PRO A 278 -7.28 -4.18 -15.36
C PRO A 278 -8.29 -3.19 -14.77
N LYS A 279 -8.92 -3.57 -13.64
CA LYS A 279 -9.93 -2.74 -12.96
C LYS A 279 -11.08 -2.28 -13.89
N TYR A 280 -11.54 -3.13 -14.77
CA TYR A 280 -12.52 -2.74 -15.79
C TYR A 280 -13.75 -2.06 -15.21
N MET A 281 -14.30 -2.50 -14.08
CA MET A 281 -15.44 -1.84 -13.43
C MET A 281 -15.11 -0.43 -12.93
N ILE A 282 -13.94 -0.24 -12.32
CA ILE A 282 -13.51 1.10 -11.85
C ILE A 282 -13.27 2.02 -13.05
N ARG A 283 -12.66 1.53 -14.13
CA ARG A 283 -12.41 2.30 -15.36
C ARG A 283 -13.71 2.70 -16.06
N GLU A 284 -14.71 1.82 -16.07
CA GLU A 284 -16.05 2.12 -16.57
C GLU A 284 -16.74 3.20 -15.70
N LEU A 285 -16.64 3.08 -14.37
CA LEU A 285 -17.18 4.11 -13.47
C LEU A 285 -16.43 5.43 -13.61
N PHE A 286 -15.11 5.41 -13.74
CA PHE A 286 -14.32 6.59 -14.03
C PHE A 286 -14.79 7.29 -15.31
N ALA A 287 -15.00 6.57 -16.40
CA ALA A 287 -15.47 7.14 -17.65
C ALA A 287 -16.85 7.81 -17.51
N LYS A 288 -17.75 7.26 -16.68
CA LYS A 288 -19.04 7.89 -16.35
C LYS A 288 -18.86 9.19 -15.56
N LYS A 289 -17.92 9.22 -14.59
CA LYS A 289 -17.67 10.41 -13.73
C LYS A 289 -16.85 11.48 -14.43
N TYR A 290 -15.99 11.13 -15.37
CA TYR A 290 -15.06 12.02 -16.07
C TYR A 290 -15.17 11.85 -17.60
N PRO A 291 -16.32 12.19 -18.22
CA PRO A 291 -16.56 11.91 -19.66
C PRO A 291 -15.60 12.63 -20.61
N HIS A 292 -14.93 13.68 -20.13
CA HIS A 292 -13.98 14.48 -20.93
C HIS A 292 -12.51 14.22 -20.59
N ILE A 293 -12.23 13.31 -19.64
CA ILE A 293 -10.87 12.96 -19.24
C ILE A 293 -10.61 11.52 -19.65
N PRO A 294 -9.60 11.26 -20.50
CA PRO A 294 -9.25 9.89 -20.86
C PRO A 294 -8.85 9.10 -19.61
N VAL A 295 -9.21 7.81 -19.57
CA VAL A 295 -8.82 6.92 -18.50
C VAL A 295 -7.28 6.85 -18.45
N PRO A 296 -6.63 7.24 -17.34
CA PRO A 296 -5.18 7.26 -17.28
C PRO A 296 -4.58 5.85 -17.27
N ASN A 297 -3.33 5.75 -17.69
CA ASN A 297 -2.53 4.57 -17.43
C ASN A 297 -2.26 4.44 -15.94
N LYS A 298 -2.06 3.20 -15.46
CA LYS A 298 -1.70 2.96 -14.07
C LYS A 298 -0.32 3.58 -13.78
N ILE A 299 -0.27 4.46 -12.78
CA ILE A 299 0.94 5.03 -12.23
C ILE A 299 1.04 4.54 -10.78
N PRO A 300 2.14 3.90 -10.37
CA PRO A 300 2.33 3.52 -8.97
C PRO A 300 2.47 4.77 -8.11
N MET A 301 2.08 4.70 -6.84
CA MET A 301 2.26 5.79 -5.88
C MET A 301 3.70 6.31 -5.94
N PRO A 302 3.93 7.61 -6.15
CA PRO A 302 5.27 8.18 -6.30
C PRO A 302 6.14 7.92 -5.08
N ARG A 303 7.30 7.31 -5.31
CA ARG A 303 8.36 7.09 -4.31
C ARG A 303 9.71 7.29 -4.99
N ALA A 304 10.51 8.19 -4.46
CA ALA A 304 11.84 8.47 -5.01
C ALA A 304 12.95 7.65 -4.31
N THR A 305 12.61 6.47 -3.80
CA THR A 305 13.55 5.56 -3.12
C THR A 305 14.74 5.19 -4.00
N THR A 306 14.55 5.06 -5.31
CA THR A 306 15.62 4.78 -6.27
C THR A 306 16.66 5.91 -6.29
N GLN A 307 16.22 7.16 -6.27
CA GLN A 307 17.09 8.34 -6.30
C GLN A 307 17.76 8.53 -4.95
N TRP A 308 16.97 8.49 -3.86
CA TRP A 308 17.47 8.77 -2.52
C TRP A 308 18.40 7.69 -1.99
N LEU A 309 18.16 6.43 -2.30
CA LEU A 309 18.98 5.29 -1.83
C LEU A 309 19.97 4.79 -2.89
N LYS A 310 20.25 5.59 -3.93
CA LYS A 310 21.14 5.18 -5.03
C LYS A 310 22.48 4.63 -4.52
N ASN A 311 23.09 5.31 -3.56
CA ASN A 311 24.40 4.98 -3.01
C ASN A 311 24.34 4.24 -1.67
N TYR A 312 23.14 3.88 -1.22
CA TYR A 312 22.98 3.17 0.04
C TYR A 312 23.53 1.74 -0.06
N ASN A 313 24.28 1.36 0.97
CA ASN A 313 24.69 -0.02 1.20
C ASN A 313 24.55 -0.33 2.70
N VAL A 314 24.26 -1.59 3.01
CA VAL A 314 24.12 -2.08 4.39
C VAL A 314 25.47 -2.04 5.13
N SER A 315 25.43 -1.78 6.43
CA SER A 315 26.60 -1.75 7.28
C SER A 315 26.56 -2.79 8.43
N ARG A 316 25.39 -3.26 8.78
CA ARG A 316 25.20 -4.17 9.91
C ARG A 316 25.66 -5.62 9.64
N PRO A 317 26.13 -6.33 10.69
CA PRO A 317 26.69 -7.67 10.57
C PRO A 317 25.69 -8.75 10.15
N GLU A 318 24.39 -8.53 10.32
CA GLU A 318 23.33 -9.46 9.90
C GLU A 318 23.24 -9.61 8.38
N PHE A 319 23.64 -8.58 7.64
CA PHE A 319 23.52 -8.57 6.19
C PHE A 319 24.75 -9.15 5.50
N ILE A 320 24.52 -9.70 4.32
CA ILE A 320 25.59 -10.07 3.39
C ILE A 320 26.24 -8.79 2.87
N PRO A 321 27.58 -8.63 2.91
CA PRO A 321 28.24 -7.45 2.40
C PRO A 321 27.85 -7.14 0.94
N ASN A 322 27.55 -5.89 0.64
CA ASN A 322 27.16 -5.41 -0.69
C ASN A 322 25.88 -6.03 -1.29
N CYS A 323 25.04 -6.68 -0.48
CA CYS A 323 23.80 -7.30 -0.98
C CYS A 323 22.86 -6.29 -1.66
N THR A 324 22.94 -5.01 -1.34
CA THR A 324 22.09 -3.95 -1.91
C THR A 324 22.54 -3.44 -3.29
N LYS A 325 23.70 -3.89 -3.82
CA LYS A 325 24.30 -3.35 -5.03
C LYS A 325 23.35 -3.35 -6.23
N ASP A 326 22.68 -4.48 -6.48
CA ASP A 326 21.82 -4.68 -7.63
C ASP A 326 20.32 -4.58 -7.27
N MET A 327 20.00 -4.11 -6.06
CA MET A 327 18.63 -3.93 -5.59
C MET A 327 18.00 -2.65 -6.14
N THR A 328 16.70 -2.72 -6.39
CA THR A 328 15.87 -1.54 -6.68
C THR A 328 15.79 -0.61 -5.47
N GLY A 329 15.35 0.64 -5.66
CA GLY A 329 15.18 1.59 -4.55
C GLY A 329 14.22 1.10 -3.47
N ASP A 330 13.13 0.43 -3.86
CA ASP A 330 12.16 -0.13 -2.89
C ASP A 330 12.76 -1.32 -2.11
N GLN A 331 13.59 -2.15 -2.74
CA GLN A 331 14.33 -3.22 -2.05
C GLN A 331 15.39 -2.66 -1.09
N LYS A 332 16.11 -1.61 -1.51
CA LYS A 332 17.05 -0.89 -0.65
C LYS A 332 16.36 -0.25 0.55
N TRP A 333 15.15 0.26 0.36
CA TRP A 333 14.35 0.78 1.48
C TRP A 333 14.11 -0.29 2.55
N LEU A 334 13.75 -1.52 2.16
CA LEU A 334 13.52 -2.59 3.14
C LEU A 334 14.79 -2.90 3.94
N CYS A 335 15.93 -2.97 3.28
CA CYS A 335 17.22 -3.16 3.97
C CYS A 335 17.55 -1.98 4.88
N TRP A 336 17.35 -0.74 4.41
CA TRP A 336 17.59 0.47 5.18
C TRP A 336 16.67 0.55 6.40
N CYS A 337 15.38 0.34 6.23
CA CYS A 337 14.40 0.41 7.32
C CYS A 337 14.68 -0.66 8.38
N LEU A 338 14.99 -1.90 7.96
CA LEU A 338 15.41 -2.97 8.87
C LEU A 338 16.69 -2.59 9.62
N GLU A 339 17.69 -2.02 8.95
CA GLU A 339 18.93 -1.57 9.58
C GLU A 339 18.67 -0.46 10.61
N GLN A 340 17.81 0.53 10.30
CA GLN A 340 17.42 1.57 11.26
C GLN A 340 16.72 0.98 12.48
N PHE A 341 15.83 0.01 12.27
CA PHE A 341 15.12 -0.66 13.35
C PHE A 341 16.09 -1.42 14.28
N LEU A 342 17.01 -2.19 13.72
CA LEU A 342 18.01 -2.92 14.47
C LEU A 342 18.94 -1.96 15.24
N ASN A 343 19.39 -0.84 14.61
CA ASN A 343 20.21 0.18 15.25
C ASN A 343 19.51 0.88 16.43
N MET A 344 18.17 0.97 16.39
CA MET A 344 17.40 1.54 17.48
C MET A 344 17.38 0.64 18.72
N HIS A 345 17.41 -0.67 18.55
CA HIS A 345 17.24 -1.65 19.62
C HIS A 345 18.54 -2.36 20.04
N GLU A 346 19.58 -2.31 19.21
CA GLU A 346 20.89 -2.93 19.48
C GLU A 346 21.99 -1.86 19.28
N LYS A 347 22.55 -1.43 20.39
CA LYS A 347 23.70 -0.49 20.39
C LYS A 347 25.02 -1.23 20.35
#